data_2434d84183228fdb46eb807445d12256
#
_entry.id   2434d84183228fdb46eb807445d12256
#
_cell.length_a   1.000
_cell.length_b   1.000
_cell.length_c   1.000
_cell.angle_alpha   90.00
_cell.angle_beta   90.00
_cell.angle_gamma   90.00
#
_symmetry.space_group_name_H-M   'P 1'
#
loop_
_entity.id
_entity.type
_entity.pdbx_description
1 polymer ?
#
loop_
_entity_poly.entity_id
_entity_poly.type
_entity_poly.pdbx_seq_one_letter_code
_entity_poly.pdbx_strand_id
1 'polypeptide(L)'
;MGSYRSLLERYVELYNEGALDGVMDPYAEDAVQLMPDGIFEGRAAIHERLARELPAFPDVHWDVVSFVEQGDSFADEWIFVGTHTGPFPLPDGTELPATGKRVEVRGMESVQMRDGKIVVDNLYYDNLSIAAQLGLLPRPVSVTAS
;
A
#
# COMPACT_ATOMS: atom_id res chain seq x y z
N MET A 1 -0.11 -27.51 7.35
CA MET A 1 -0.73 -26.23 7.01
C MET A 1 0.32 -25.31 6.44
N GLY A 2 0.08 -24.76 5.26
CA GLY A 2 0.98 -23.80 4.64
C GLY A 2 0.99 -22.46 5.38
N SER A 3 2.10 -21.76 5.30
CA SER A 3 2.25 -20.40 5.80
C SER A 3 1.74 -19.41 4.78
N TYR A 4 1.13 -18.32 5.23
CA TYR A 4 0.76 -17.19 4.38
C TYR A 4 1.96 -16.35 3.93
N ARG A 5 3.15 -16.65 4.46
CA ARG A 5 4.39 -15.97 4.06
C ARG A 5 4.62 -16.04 2.54
N SER A 6 4.46 -17.22 1.95
CA SER A 6 4.66 -17.40 0.50
C SER A 6 3.67 -16.60 -0.33
N LEU A 7 2.43 -16.47 0.16
CA LEU A 7 1.42 -15.63 -0.48
C LEU A 7 1.84 -14.15 -0.45
N LEU A 8 2.29 -13.67 0.71
CA LEU A 8 2.76 -12.29 0.86
C LEU A 8 4.00 -12.02 0.01
N GLU A 9 5.00 -12.92 0.02
CA GLU A 9 6.21 -12.78 -0.79
C GLU A 9 5.87 -12.66 -2.28
N ARG A 10 4.97 -13.51 -2.75
CA ARG A 10 4.51 -13.45 -4.14
C ARG A 10 3.73 -12.18 -4.45
N TYR A 11 2.90 -11.73 -3.54
CA TYR A 11 2.16 -10.48 -3.65
C TYR A 11 3.10 -9.29 -3.82
N VAL A 12 4.12 -9.19 -2.94
CA VAL A 12 5.11 -8.11 -2.95
C VAL A 12 5.92 -8.11 -4.26
N GLU A 13 6.34 -9.29 -4.71
CA GLU A 13 7.05 -9.46 -5.97
C GLU A 13 6.23 -8.92 -7.16
N LEU A 14 4.97 -9.34 -7.27
CA LEU A 14 4.06 -8.89 -8.32
C LEU A 14 3.74 -7.39 -8.22
N TYR A 15 3.61 -6.88 -7.01
CA TYR A 15 3.40 -5.45 -6.76
C TYR A 15 4.59 -4.63 -7.27
N ASN A 16 5.80 -5.06 -6.96
CA ASN A 16 7.03 -4.40 -7.41
C ASN A 16 7.21 -4.46 -8.93
N GLU A 17 6.65 -5.46 -9.58
CA GLU A 17 6.62 -5.59 -11.04
C GLU A 17 5.50 -4.77 -11.69
N GLY A 18 4.57 -4.22 -10.91
CA GLY A 18 3.37 -3.54 -11.42
C GLY A 18 2.36 -4.50 -12.06
N ALA A 19 2.40 -5.78 -11.71
CA ALA A 19 1.55 -6.84 -12.26
C ALA A 19 0.17 -6.85 -11.59
N LEU A 20 -0.68 -5.89 -11.93
CA LEU A 20 -1.98 -5.66 -11.29
C LEU A 20 -2.85 -6.92 -11.18
N ASP A 21 -3.00 -7.68 -12.25
CA ASP A 21 -3.85 -8.87 -12.24
C ASP A 21 -3.36 -9.91 -11.24
N GLY A 22 -2.05 -10.13 -11.17
CA GLY A 22 -1.44 -11.04 -10.21
C GLY A 22 -1.58 -10.56 -8.76
N VAL A 23 -1.47 -9.25 -8.53
CA VAL A 23 -1.69 -8.63 -7.22
C VAL A 23 -3.12 -8.84 -6.75
N MET A 24 -4.08 -8.84 -7.67
CA MET A 24 -5.50 -9.02 -7.35
C MET A 24 -5.93 -10.46 -7.09
N ASP A 25 -5.18 -11.44 -7.58
CA ASP A 25 -5.55 -12.86 -7.47
C ASP A 25 -5.90 -13.33 -6.04
N PRO A 26 -5.15 -12.95 -4.99
CA PRO A 26 -5.45 -13.44 -3.64
C PRO A 26 -6.68 -12.82 -2.99
N TYR A 27 -7.27 -11.75 -3.56
CA TYR A 27 -8.43 -11.10 -2.95
C TYR A 27 -9.74 -11.83 -3.24
N ALA A 28 -10.55 -12.02 -2.19
CA ALA A 28 -11.93 -12.50 -2.34
C ALA A 28 -12.82 -11.44 -3.01
N GLU A 29 -13.94 -11.86 -3.61
CA GLU A 29 -14.88 -10.92 -4.24
C GLU A 29 -15.44 -9.89 -3.25
N ASP A 30 -15.66 -10.29 -2.00
CA ASP A 30 -16.18 -9.46 -0.92
C ASP A 30 -15.08 -8.85 -0.03
N ALA A 31 -13.83 -8.89 -0.47
CA ALA A 31 -12.71 -8.33 0.30
C ALA A 31 -12.90 -6.84 0.60
N VAL A 32 -12.46 -6.43 1.78
CA VAL A 32 -12.45 -5.03 2.21
C VAL A 32 -11.02 -4.63 2.51
N GLN A 33 -10.61 -3.50 1.97
CA GLN A 33 -9.32 -2.89 2.26
C GLN A 33 -9.54 -1.57 3.01
N LEU A 34 -8.97 -1.50 4.22
CA LEU A 34 -9.04 -0.31 5.06
C LEU A 34 -7.68 0.38 5.04
N MET A 35 -7.69 1.66 4.69
CA MET A 35 -6.48 2.47 4.54
C MET A 35 -6.65 3.81 5.27
N PRO A 36 -5.55 4.51 5.59
CA PRO A 36 -5.64 5.83 6.23
C PRO A 36 -6.50 6.84 5.48
N ASP A 37 -6.60 6.73 4.16
CA ASP A 37 -7.33 7.66 3.29
C ASP A 37 -8.67 7.13 2.78
N GLY A 38 -9.08 5.93 3.17
CA GLY A 38 -10.39 5.43 2.77
C GLY A 38 -10.62 3.95 3.00
N ILE A 39 -11.84 3.53 2.79
CA ILE A 39 -12.29 2.14 2.84
C ILE A 39 -12.73 1.74 1.45
N PHE A 40 -12.19 0.62 0.94
CA PHE A 40 -12.48 0.09 -0.38
C PHE A 40 -13.20 -1.25 -0.23
N GLU A 41 -14.48 -1.26 -0.52
CA GLU A 41 -15.35 -2.42 -0.34
C GLU A 41 -15.51 -3.18 -1.65
N GLY A 42 -15.09 -4.44 -1.63
CA GLY A 42 -15.16 -5.34 -2.75
C GLY A 42 -13.91 -5.36 -3.62
N ARG A 43 -13.67 -6.50 -4.25
CA ARG A 43 -12.51 -6.74 -5.11
C ARG A 43 -12.40 -5.71 -6.24
N ALA A 44 -13.51 -5.32 -6.83
CA ALA A 44 -13.53 -4.33 -7.91
C ALA A 44 -13.03 -2.95 -7.45
N ALA A 45 -13.42 -2.49 -6.27
CA ALA A 45 -12.97 -1.22 -5.71
C ALA A 45 -11.48 -1.24 -5.39
N ILE A 46 -10.98 -2.35 -4.85
CA ILE A 46 -9.54 -2.54 -4.58
C ILE A 46 -8.74 -2.54 -5.89
N HIS A 47 -9.24 -3.21 -6.91
CA HIS A 47 -8.62 -3.22 -8.25
C HIS A 47 -8.53 -1.80 -8.82
N GLU A 48 -9.61 -1.05 -8.78
CA GLU A 48 -9.64 0.33 -9.29
C GLU A 48 -8.64 1.23 -8.57
N ARG A 49 -8.56 1.11 -7.24
CA ARG A 49 -7.58 1.85 -6.44
C ARG A 49 -6.14 1.52 -6.86
N LEU A 50 -5.80 0.25 -6.93
CA LEU A 50 -4.45 -0.20 -7.31
C LEU A 50 -4.10 0.20 -8.76
N ALA A 51 -5.06 0.12 -9.67
CA ALA A 51 -4.86 0.52 -11.05
C ALA A 51 -4.51 2.01 -11.19
N ARG A 52 -4.99 2.83 -10.27
CA ARG A 52 -4.68 4.27 -10.23
C ARG A 52 -3.40 4.59 -9.46
N GLU A 53 -3.07 3.79 -8.44
CA GLU A 53 -1.90 4.02 -7.59
C GLU A 53 -0.59 3.52 -8.22
N LEU A 54 -0.59 2.32 -8.79
CA LEU A 54 0.63 1.72 -9.33
C LEU A 54 1.36 2.61 -10.36
N PRO A 55 0.67 3.29 -11.29
CA PRO A 55 1.34 4.17 -12.23
C PRO A 55 1.97 5.42 -11.62
N ALA A 56 1.58 5.79 -10.40
CA ALA A 56 2.13 6.97 -9.72
C ALA A 56 3.59 6.74 -9.29
N PHE A 57 3.96 5.51 -8.98
CA PHE A 57 5.30 5.12 -8.53
C PHE A 57 5.80 3.91 -9.34
N PRO A 58 6.16 4.09 -10.61
CA PRO A 58 6.53 2.97 -11.48
C PRO A 58 7.82 2.25 -11.06
N ASP A 59 8.67 2.91 -10.27
CA ASP A 59 9.91 2.36 -9.71
C ASP A 59 9.72 1.85 -8.26
N VAL A 60 8.48 1.58 -7.86
CA VAL A 60 8.18 1.15 -6.49
C VAL A 60 9.03 -0.05 -6.07
N HIS A 61 9.51 0.02 -4.84
CA HIS A 61 10.15 -1.09 -4.17
C HIS A 61 9.54 -1.23 -2.78
N TRP A 62 8.85 -2.34 -2.58
CA TRP A 62 8.21 -2.70 -1.33
C TRP A 62 8.96 -3.86 -0.71
N ASP A 63 9.49 -3.69 0.50
CA ASP A 63 10.18 -4.70 1.27
C ASP A 63 9.40 -5.07 2.52
N VAL A 64 9.29 -6.36 2.80
CA VAL A 64 8.76 -6.87 4.05
C VAL A 64 9.88 -6.95 5.08
N VAL A 65 9.71 -6.26 6.20
CA VAL A 65 10.69 -6.19 7.28
C VAL A 65 10.46 -7.25 8.34
N SER A 66 9.19 -7.52 8.65
CA SER A 66 8.81 -8.56 9.62
C SER A 66 7.47 -9.19 9.23
N PHE A 67 7.26 -10.40 9.72
CA PHE A 67 6.03 -11.16 9.44
C PHE A 67 5.68 -12.03 10.63
N VAL A 68 4.41 -12.01 11.03
CA VAL A 68 3.84 -12.89 12.04
C VAL A 68 2.51 -13.44 11.56
N GLU A 69 2.20 -14.69 11.89
CA GLU A 69 0.91 -15.28 11.56
C GLU A 69 0.34 -16.09 12.71
N GLN A 70 -0.98 -16.11 12.79
CA GLN A 70 -1.73 -16.90 13.75
C GLN A 70 -3.08 -17.28 13.16
N GLY A 71 -3.36 -18.58 13.05
CA GLY A 71 -4.61 -19.06 12.48
C GLY A 71 -4.79 -18.57 11.04
N ASP A 72 -5.93 -17.96 10.75
CA ASP A 72 -6.25 -17.40 9.44
C ASP A 72 -5.94 -15.89 9.35
N SER A 73 -4.97 -15.43 10.12
CA SER A 73 -4.54 -14.03 10.10
C SER A 73 -3.04 -13.92 10.06
N PHE A 74 -2.55 -12.87 9.43
CA PHE A 74 -1.16 -12.48 9.51
C PHE A 74 -1.00 -10.98 9.59
N ALA A 75 0.15 -10.54 10.03
CA ALA A 75 0.54 -9.14 10.00
C ALA A 75 1.98 -9.04 9.54
N ASP A 76 2.29 -7.96 8.86
CA ASP A 76 3.64 -7.67 8.41
C ASP A 76 3.96 -6.19 8.53
N GLU A 77 5.23 -5.90 8.73
CA GLU A 77 5.79 -4.56 8.63
C GLU A 77 6.55 -4.43 7.31
N TRP A 78 6.41 -3.28 6.68
CA TRP A 78 7.00 -3.06 5.37
C TRP A 78 7.56 -1.64 5.22
N ILE A 79 8.45 -1.50 4.24
CA ILE A 79 8.97 -0.21 3.77
C ILE A 79 8.64 -0.09 2.29
N PHE A 80 8.00 1.02 1.94
CA PHE A 80 7.68 1.39 0.57
C PHE A 80 8.59 2.54 0.14
N VAL A 81 9.25 2.40 -1.00
CA VAL A 81 10.08 3.43 -1.61
C VAL A 81 9.67 3.60 -3.06
N GLY A 82 9.49 4.83 -3.51
CA GLY A 82 9.19 5.09 -4.91
C GLY A 82 9.38 6.55 -5.26
N THR A 83 9.46 6.82 -6.57
CA THR A 83 9.54 8.19 -7.11
C THR A 83 8.22 8.53 -7.78
N HIS A 84 7.63 9.65 -7.37
CA HIS A 84 6.33 10.12 -7.88
C HIS A 84 6.48 10.70 -9.28
N THR A 85 6.40 9.83 -10.30
CA THR A 85 6.58 10.20 -11.71
C THR A 85 5.30 10.06 -12.54
N GLY A 86 4.22 9.53 -11.97
CA GLY A 86 2.89 9.51 -12.56
C GLY A 86 1.88 10.26 -11.70
N PRO A 87 0.68 10.56 -12.21
CA PRO A 87 -0.35 11.23 -11.42
C PRO A 87 -0.78 10.37 -10.22
N PHE A 88 -0.99 11.02 -9.08
CA PHE A 88 -1.43 10.35 -7.85
C PHE A 88 -2.89 10.73 -7.54
N PRO A 89 -3.79 9.77 -7.34
CA PRO A 89 -5.18 10.06 -7.03
C PRO A 89 -5.32 10.63 -5.62
N LEU A 90 -6.09 11.72 -5.50
CA LEU A 90 -6.42 12.35 -4.23
C LEU A 90 -7.82 11.95 -3.78
N PRO A 91 -8.11 12.00 -2.45
CA PRO A 91 -9.41 11.59 -1.91
C PRO A 91 -10.62 12.37 -2.46
N ASP A 92 -10.40 13.60 -2.93
CA ASP A 92 -11.45 14.46 -3.51
C ASP A 92 -11.78 14.13 -4.98
N GLY A 93 -11.15 13.08 -5.54
CA GLY A 93 -11.34 12.67 -6.93
C GLY A 93 -10.44 13.38 -7.94
N THR A 94 -9.62 14.33 -7.49
CA THR A 94 -8.62 14.99 -8.33
C THR A 94 -7.33 14.17 -8.37
N GLU A 95 -6.39 14.58 -9.22
CA GLU A 95 -5.08 13.94 -9.32
C GLU A 95 -3.98 14.97 -9.03
N LEU A 96 -2.99 14.57 -8.24
CA LEU A 96 -1.77 15.32 -8.06
C LEU A 96 -0.85 15.01 -9.25
N PRO A 97 -0.47 16.02 -10.05
CA PRO A 97 0.53 15.81 -11.11
C PRO A 97 1.86 15.33 -10.55
N ALA A 98 2.59 14.57 -11.36
CA ALA A 98 3.91 14.05 -10.98
C ALA A 98 4.82 15.15 -10.41
N THR A 99 5.37 14.91 -9.22
CA THR A 99 6.27 15.85 -8.54
C THR A 99 7.75 15.54 -8.78
N GLY A 100 8.07 14.34 -9.25
CA GLY A 100 9.44 13.84 -9.37
C GLY A 100 10.11 13.56 -8.02
N LYS A 101 9.36 13.63 -6.92
CA LYS A 101 9.91 13.46 -5.57
C LYS A 101 9.91 12.00 -5.15
N ARG A 102 10.97 11.62 -4.43
CA ARG A 102 11.09 10.31 -3.83
C ARG A 102 10.32 10.28 -2.50
N VAL A 103 9.58 9.19 -2.31
CA VAL A 103 8.83 8.92 -1.08
C VAL A 103 9.36 7.65 -0.43
N GLU A 104 9.54 7.68 0.87
CA GLU A 104 9.85 6.52 1.69
C GLU A 104 8.85 6.47 2.85
N VAL A 105 8.12 5.36 2.95
CA VAL A 105 7.05 5.17 3.94
C VAL A 105 7.24 3.86 4.65
N ARG A 106 7.10 3.88 5.96
CA ARG A 106 7.02 2.68 6.79
C ARG A 106 5.58 2.43 7.15
N GLY A 107 5.18 1.19 7.09
CA GLY A 107 3.83 0.81 7.45
C GLY A 107 3.72 -0.62 7.93
N MET A 108 2.52 -0.99 8.23
CA MET A 108 2.16 -2.36 8.57
C MET A 108 0.77 -2.67 8.06
N GLU A 109 0.49 -3.95 7.91
CA GLU A 109 -0.86 -4.41 7.61
C GLU A 109 -1.24 -5.59 8.48
N SER A 110 -2.54 -5.73 8.70
CA SER A 110 -3.17 -6.87 9.34
C SER A 110 -4.16 -7.48 8.35
N VAL A 111 -3.96 -8.74 8.02
CA VAL A 111 -4.71 -9.43 6.98
C VAL A 111 -5.50 -10.59 7.57
N GLN A 112 -6.77 -10.69 7.21
CA GLN A 112 -7.62 -11.83 7.52
C GLN A 112 -7.90 -12.64 6.27
N MET A 113 -7.78 -13.96 6.40
CA MET A 113 -7.96 -14.92 5.32
C MET A 113 -9.21 -15.76 5.53
N ARG A 114 -9.87 -16.15 4.44
CA ARG A 114 -10.96 -17.12 4.42
C ARG A 114 -10.83 -17.94 3.14
N ASP A 115 -10.80 -19.28 3.30
CA ASP A 115 -10.70 -20.22 2.17
C ASP A 115 -9.54 -19.90 1.22
N GLY A 116 -8.39 -19.50 1.78
CA GLY A 116 -7.19 -19.18 1.01
C GLY A 116 -7.22 -17.81 0.31
N LYS A 117 -8.23 -16.98 0.60
CA LYS A 117 -8.38 -15.64 0.02
C LYS A 117 -8.34 -14.55 1.09
N ILE A 118 -7.83 -13.39 0.72
CA ILE A 118 -7.84 -12.20 1.56
C ILE A 118 -9.27 -11.67 1.63
N VAL A 119 -9.79 -11.51 2.83
CA VAL A 119 -11.14 -10.93 3.06
C VAL A 119 -11.08 -9.58 3.76
N VAL A 120 -10.05 -9.33 4.57
CA VAL A 120 -9.80 -8.02 5.16
C VAL A 120 -8.31 -7.72 5.04
N ASP A 121 -8.01 -6.57 4.51
CA ASP A 121 -6.65 -6.04 4.41
C ASP A 121 -6.64 -4.66 5.05
N ASN A 122 -6.05 -4.56 6.23
CA ASN A 122 -6.08 -3.36 7.06
C ASN A 122 -4.69 -2.75 7.14
N LEU A 123 -4.45 -1.66 6.42
CA LEU A 123 -3.15 -1.01 6.30
C LEU A 123 -3.05 0.21 7.23
N TYR A 124 -1.90 0.33 7.87
CA TYR A 124 -1.55 1.44 8.75
C TYR A 124 -0.23 2.05 8.28
N TYR A 125 -0.26 3.30 7.87
CA TYR A 125 0.93 4.06 7.51
C TYR A 125 0.70 5.56 7.72
N ASP A 126 1.79 6.33 7.75
CA ASP A 126 1.74 7.76 7.99
C ASP A 126 1.46 8.52 6.68
N ASN A 127 0.19 8.77 6.43
CA ASN A 127 -0.27 9.49 5.24
C ASN A 127 0.18 10.96 5.24
N LEU A 128 0.34 11.54 6.44
CA LEU A 128 0.84 12.91 6.58
C LEU A 128 2.30 13.01 6.15
N SER A 129 3.11 12.00 6.47
CA SER A 129 4.50 11.92 6.01
C SER A 129 4.59 11.87 4.48
N ILE A 130 3.72 11.10 3.83
CA ILE A 130 3.65 11.04 2.35
C ILE A 130 3.37 12.44 1.79
N ALA A 131 2.35 13.10 2.32
CA ALA A 131 1.97 14.45 1.88
C ALA A 131 3.11 15.45 2.06
N ALA A 132 3.82 15.39 3.19
CA ALA A 132 4.98 16.23 3.45
C ALA A 132 6.12 15.97 2.45
N GLN A 133 6.42 14.71 2.18
CA GLN A 133 7.47 14.31 1.23
C GLN A 133 7.14 14.72 -0.20
N LEU A 134 5.86 14.73 -0.57
CA LEU A 134 5.40 15.20 -1.88
C LEU A 134 5.31 16.73 -1.97
N GLY A 135 5.56 17.45 -0.88
CA GLY A 135 5.53 18.91 -0.86
C GLY A 135 4.13 19.50 -0.73
N LEU A 136 3.13 18.72 -0.29
CA LEU A 136 1.75 19.16 -0.12
C LEU A 136 1.51 19.89 1.20
N LEU A 137 2.47 19.83 2.13
CA LEU A 137 2.38 20.46 3.44
C LEU A 137 3.49 21.48 3.62
N PRO A 138 3.26 22.55 4.43
CA PRO A 138 4.33 23.45 4.83
C PRO A 138 5.45 22.64 5.52
N ARG A 139 6.70 22.91 5.17
CA ARG A 139 7.84 22.29 5.88
C ARG A 139 7.74 22.63 7.36
N PRO A 140 7.88 21.65 8.27
CA PRO A 140 8.02 21.97 9.67
C PRO A 140 9.21 22.91 9.83
N VAL A 141 9.03 23.94 10.66
CA VAL A 141 10.16 24.80 11.04
C VAL A 141 11.15 23.90 11.77
N SER A 142 12.34 23.74 11.19
CA SER A 142 13.40 23.02 11.88
C SER A 142 13.77 23.82 13.14
N VAL A 143 13.41 23.29 14.29
CA VAL A 143 13.92 23.81 15.55
C VAL A 143 15.37 23.36 15.63
N THR A 144 16.30 24.24 15.24
CA THR A 144 17.70 24.04 15.58
C THR A 144 17.82 24.23 17.08
N ALA A 145 18.09 23.14 17.80
CA ALA A 145 18.51 23.26 19.20
C ALA A 145 19.78 24.11 19.24
N SER A 146 19.71 25.29 19.87
CA SER A 146 20.87 26.11 20.19
C SER A 146 21.62 25.52 21.37
#